data_9841741fffff5bc1e72fd654d27e2281
#
_entry.id   9841741fffff5bc1e72fd654d27e2281
#
_cell.length_a   1.000
_cell.length_b   1.000
_cell.length_c   1.000
_cell.angle_alpha   90.00
_cell.angle_beta   90.00
_cell.angle_gamma   90.00
#
_symmetry.space_group_name_H-M   'P 1'
#
loop_
_entity.id
_entity.type
_entity.pdbx_description
1 polymer ?
#
loop_
_entity_poly.entity_id
_entity_poly.type
_entity_poly.pdbx_seq_one_letter_code
_entity_poly.pdbx_strand_id
1 'polypeptide(L)'
;MNHEIVIVAATRTALGSFGGTLSTIPAHKLGSAVITSLLQKTGLDAIHVDEVILGQVLTAGSGQNPARQASIDAGLPDVTPAMTINKVCGSGLKAVQLAFQAVACGDAEIVIAGGQENMSLSGHVLPRSREGKKMGPWEMVDTMVVDGLWCAFNDYHMGVTAENIASKFDYTREDQDQFAASSQQKAESAQISDLFREEITPINIPQRRGDDVIFDADEYPRHGTNEESLSKLGPAFKKDGSVTAGNASGINDGAAAVMVMTLSKAQELGLKPMARIVSYASAGVDPTIMGTGPIPASTKCLEKAGWKASDIDRIEANEAFAAQAMSVNDSLGLDVSKVNVTGGAIALGHPIGASGARILVTLLHGMERDKADKGLATLCIGGGMGVAMAVERL
;
A
#
# COMPACT_ATOMS: atom_id res chain seq x y z
N MET A 1 30.65 5.26 4.17
CA MET A 1 30.14 6.58 4.58
C MET A 1 28.70 6.40 4.99
N ASN A 2 28.30 6.83 6.20
CA ASN A 2 26.90 6.72 6.64
C ASN A 2 26.14 7.90 6.01
N HIS A 3 25.59 7.71 4.82
CA HIS A 3 24.75 8.74 4.20
C HIS A 3 23.37 8.71 4.85
N GLU A 4 22.90 9.85 5.33
CA GLU A 4 21.49 9.96 5.73
C GLU A 4 20.63 9.95 4.47
N ILE A 5 19.73 8.98 4.37
CA ILE A 5 18.80 8.83 3.24
C ILE A 5 17.46 9.41 3.64
N VAL A 6 16.97 10.31 2.81
CA VAL A 6 15.76 11.09 3.07
C VAL A 6 14.70 10.91 1.98
N ILE A 7 13.45 11.14 2.35
CA ILE A 7 12.31 11.31 1.45
C ILE A 7 12.02 12.79 1.35
N VAL A 8 12.03 13.33 0.13
CA VAL A 8 11.81 14.77 -0.12
C VAL A 8 10.42 15.09 -0.64
N ALA A 9 9.73 14.11 -1.20
CA ALA A 9 8.36 14.26 -1.67
C ALA A 9 7.63 12.93 -1.60
N ALA A 10 6.32 12.99 -1.36
CA ALA A 10 5.44 11.85 -1.26
C ALA A 10 4.06 12.20 -1.84
N THR A 11 3.44 11.29 -2.57
CA THR A 11 2.09 11.49 -3.12
C THR A 11 1.43 10.16 -3.46
N ARG A 12 0.09 10.17 -3.53
CA ARG A 12 -0.73 9.04 -3.97
C ARG A 12 -1.89 9.51 -4.85
N THR A 13 -2.48 8.64 -5.60
CA THR A 13 -3.82 8.88 -6.15
C THR A 13 -4.87 8.74 -5.05
N ALA A 14 -6.05 9.29 -5.23
CA ALA A 14 -7.21 8.76 -4.54
C ALA A 14 -7.38 7.27 -4.89
N LEU A 15 -8.02 6.49 -4.00
CA LEU A 15 -8.21 5.06 -4.19
C LEU A 15 -9.59 4.78 -4.78
N GLY A 16 -9.60 4.06 -5.90
CA GLY A 16 -10.80 3.60 -6.58
C GLY A 16 -11.36 2.32 -5.97
N SER A 17 -12.67 2.16 -5.98
CA SER A 17 -13.35 0.91 -5.65
C SER A 17 -13.23 -0.08 -6.81
N PHE A 18 -13.38 -1.37 -6.52
CA PHE A 18 -13.47 -2.40 -7.55
C PHE A 18 -14.61 -2.13 -8.53
N GLY A 19 -14.29 -2.02 -9.81
CA GLY A 19 -15.24 -1.63 -10.85
C GLY A 19 -15.69 -0.17 -10.78
N GLY A 20 -15.05 0.67 -9.94
CA GLY A 20 -15.37 2.08 -9.75
C GLY A 20 -14.69 3.03 -10.75
N THR A 21 -14.47 4.25 -10.32
CA THR A 21 -14.03 5.36 -11.18
C THR A 21 -12.68 5.11 -11.86
N LEU A 22 -11.74 4.44 -11.20
CA LEU A 22 -10.43 4.10 -11.77
C LEU A 22 -10.40 2.80 -12.58
N SER A 23 -11.51 2.06 -12.67
CA SER A 23 -11.56 0.71 -13.23
C SER A 23 -11.10 0.58 -14.68
N THR A 24 -11.07 1.66 -15.44
CA THR A 24 -10.62 1.67 -16.85
C THR A 24 -9.23 2.24 -17.05
N ILE A 25 -8.57 2.71 -16.01
CA ILE A 25 -7.27 3.37 -16.08
C ILE A 25 -6.16 2.35 -15.79
N PRO A 26 -5.30 2.00 -16.75
CA PRO A 26 -4.21 1.05 -16.52
C PRO A 26 -3.32 1.46 -15.34
N ALA A 27 -2.83 0.49 -14.55
CA ALA A 27 -2.01 0.74 -13.37
C ALA A 27 -0.80 1.65 -13.67
N HIS A 28 -0.12 1.48 -14.81
CA HIS A 28 1.01 2.32 -15.20
C HIS A 28 0.63 3.80 -15.43
N LYS A 29 -0.62 4.09 -15.81
CA LYS A 29 -1.11 5.49 -15.91
C LYS A 29 -1.30 6.11 -14.53
N LEU A 30 -1.75 5.34 -13.54
CA LEU A 30 -1.82 5.77 -12.14
C LEU A 30 -0.39 6.00 -11.58
N GLY A 31 0.53 5.09 -11.89
CA GLY A 31 1.95 5.25 -11.55
C GLY A 31 2.58 6.47 -12.21
N SER A 32 2.31 6.70 -13.48
CA SER A 32 2.75 7.90 -14.21
C SER A 32 2.28 9.19 -13.55
N ALA A 33 1.02 9.24 -13.11
CA ALA A 33 0.45 10.43 -12.46
C ALA A 33 1.18 10.78 -11.15
N VAL A 34 1.49 9.78 -10.30
CA VAL A 34 2.22 10.05 -9.04
C VAL A 34 3.68 10.40 -9.31
N ILE A 35 4.34 9.83 -10.33
CA ILE A 35 5.70 10.22 -10.75
C ILE A 35 5.70 11.70 -11.21
N THR A 36 4.79 12.06 -12.11
CA THR A 36 4.64 13.44 -12.61
C THR A 36 4.41 14.42 -11.46
N SER A 37 3.54 14.05 -10.52
CA SER A 37 3.27 14.88 -9.34
C SER A 37 4.50 15.07 -8.46
N LEU A 38 5.32 14.04 -8.25
CA LEU A 38 6.58 14.17 -7.49
C LEU A 38 7.56 15.14 -8.16
N LEU A 39 7.70 15.09 -9.49
CA LEU A 39 8.53 16.04 -10.25
C LEU A 39 7.98 17.47 -10.11
N GLN A 40 6.67 17.65 -10.21
CA GLN A 40 6.03 18.96 -10.04
C GLN A 40 6.20 19.52 -8.63
N LYS A 41 5.98 18.69 -7.59
CA LYS A 41 6.12 19.09 -6.17
C LYS A 41 7.56 19.49 -5.82
N THR A 42 8.55 18.86 -6.44
CA THR A 42 9.96 19.16 -6.19
C THR A 42 10.54 20.21 -7.14
N GLY A 43 9.89 20.47 -8.29
CA GLY A 43 10.45 21.28 -9.36
C GLY A 43 11.69 20.67 -10.03
N LEU A 44 11.94 19.37 -9.78
CA LEU A 44 13.10 18.66 -10.31
C LEU A 44 12.89 18.32 -11.79
N ASP A 45 13.92 18.59 -12.60
CA ASP A 45 13.92 18.10 -13.99
C ASP A 45 14.02 16.57 -14.00
N ALA A 46 13.22 15.93 -14.83
CA ALA A 46 13.12 14.50 -14.98
C ALA A 46 14.48 13.81 -15.31
N ILE A 47 15.40 14.54 -15.94
CA ILE A 47 16.76 14.04 -16.26
C ILE A 47 17.60 13.69 -15.03
N HIS A 48 17.28 14.23 -13.87
CA HIS A 48 18.01 13.98 -12.64
C HIS A 48 17.54 12.72 -11.90
N VAL A 49 16.48 12.06 -12.38
CA VAL A 49 16.01 10.80 -11.77
C VAL A 49 16.81 9.64 -12.34
N ASP A 50 17.56 8.95 -11.47
CA ASP A 50 18.45 7.86 -11.88
C ASP A 50 17.71 6.53 -12.06
N GLU A 51 16.66 6.27 -11.25
CA GLU A 51 15.92 5.01 -11.33
C GLU A 51 14.47 5.16 -10.85
N VAL A 52 13.56 4.31 -11.39
CA VAL A 52 12.17 4.16 -10.93
C VAL A 52 11.93 2.72 -10.50
N ILE A 53 11.47 2.52 -9.25
CA ILE A 53 11.15 1.20 -8.71
C ILE A 53 9.70 1.19 -8.24
N LEU A 54 8.81 0.48 -8.96
CA LEU A 54 7.40 0.38 -8.58
C LEU A 54 6.97 -1.05 -8.31
N GLY A 55 6.24 -1.23 -7.21
CA GLY A 55 5.52 -2.46 -6.93
C GLY A 55 4.28 -2.61 -7.79
N GLN A 56 4.06 -3.80 -8.34
CA GLN A 56 2.79 -4.21 -8.94
C GLN A 56 2.68 -5.73 -8.87
N VAL A 57 1.52 -6.24 -8.46
CA VAL A 57 1.29 -7.67 -8.27
C VAL A 57 0.61 -8.28 -9.51
N LEU A 58 -0.45 -7.64 -9.98
CA LEU A 58 -1.30 -8.15 -11.06
C LEU A 58 -0.78 -7.62 -12.41
N THR A 59 0.20 -8.32 -12.97
CA THR A 59 0.89 -7.89 -14.19
C THR A 59 0.52 -8.68 -15.44
N ALA A 60 -0.36 -9.69 -15.32
CA ALA A 60 -0.76 -10.51 -16.46
C ALA A 60 -1.45 -9.67 -17.54
N GLY A 61 -0.85 -9.63 -18.74
CA GLY A 61 -1.39 -8.83 -19.85
C GLY A 61 -1.12 -7.32 -19.80
N SER A 62 -0.41 -6.82 -18.78
CA SER A 62 -0.10 -5.39 -18.61
C SER A 62 1.07 -4.88 -19.50
N GLY A 63 1.64 -5.73 -20.33
CA GLY A 63 2.80 -5.40 -21.15
C GLY A 63 4.13 -5.58 -20.41
N GLN A 64 5.21 -5.17 -21.08
CA GLN A 64 6.55 -5.29 -20.50
C GLN A 64 6.78 -4.24 -19.43
N ASN A 65 7.25 -4.66 -18.23
CA ASN A 65 7.72 -3.81 -17.16
C ASN A 65 6.81 -2.58 -16.91
N PRO A 66 5.67 -2.73 -16.22
CA PRO A 66 4.74 -1.63 -16.00
C PRO A 66 5.34 -0.40 -15.31
N ALA A 67 6.39 -0.56 -14.48
CA ALA A 67 7.11 0.58 -13.91
C ALA A 67 7.84 1.38 -15.00
N ARG A 68 8.41 0.69 -16.02
CA ARG A 68 9.03 1.37 -17.17
C ARG A 68 7.99 2.12 -17.99
N GLN A 69 6.80 1.54 -18.18
CA GLN A 69 5.70 2.23 -18.87
C GLN A 69 5.29 3.49 -18.11
N ALA A 70 5.14 3.40 -16.78
CA ALA A 70 4.83 4.55 -15.93
C ALA A 70 5.91 5.65 -16.01
N SER A 71 7.19 5.26 -15.98
CA SER A 71 8.33 6.17 -16.08
C SER A 71 8.32 6.96 -17.42
N ILE A 72 8.17 6.29 -18.55
CA ILE A 72 8.10 6.92 -19.87
C ILE A 72 6.84 7.78 -20.01
N ASP A 73 5.69 7.30 -19.58
CA ASP A 73 4.44 8.06 -19.62
C ASP A 73 4.50 9.34 -18.76
N ALA A 74 5.32 9.34 -17.71
CA ALA A 74 5.55 10.52 -16.86
C ALA A 74 6.57 11.51 -17.47
N GLY A 75 7.15 11.19 -18.62
CA GLY A 75 8.10 12.05 -19.31
C GLY A 75 9.55 11.91 -18.81
N LEU A 76 9.90 10.85 -18.07
CA LEU A 76 11.29 10.58 -17.77
C LEU A 76 12.05 10.18 -19.05
N PRO A 77 13.34 10.53 -19.15
CA PRO A 77 14.12 10.23 -20.37
C PRO A 77 14.39 8.71 -20.51
N ASP A 78 14.63 8.29 -21.74
CA ASP A 78 14.90 6.89 -22.07
C ASP A 78 16.12 6.29 -21.36
N VAL A 79 17.03 7.13 -20.89
CA VAL A 79 18.21 6.71 -20.13
C VAL A 79 17.90 6.35 -18.69
N THR A 80 16.76 6.75 -18.13
CA THR A 80 16.36 6.42 -16.74
C THR A 80 15.83 4.98 -16.70
N PRO A 81 16.53 4.01 -16.11
CA PRO A 81 16.03 2.64 -15.96
C PRO A 81 14.84 2.57 -15.01
N ALA A 82 14.06 1.50 -15.15
CA ALA A 82 12.96 1.24 -14.25
C ALA A 82 12.77 -0.26 -13.97
N MET A 83 12.27 -0.59 -12.78
CA MET A 83 12.04 -1.97 -12.36
C MET A 83 10.66 -2.12 -11.72
N THR A 84 9.92 -3.15 -12.18
CA THR A 84 8.68 -3.60 -11.50
C THR A 84 9.03 -4.73 -10.55
N ILE A 85 8.57 -4.64 -9.30
CA ILE A 85 8.79 -5.68 -8.29
C ILE A 85 7.47 -6.24 -7.77
N ASN A 86 7.48 -7.50 -7.38
CA ASN A 86 6.36 -8.18 -6.72
C ASN A 86 6.82 -8.80 -5.40
N LYS A 87 6.28 -8.27 -4.30
CA LYS A 87 6.32 -8.83 -2.95
C LYS A 87 4.90 -8.83 -2.38
N VAL A 88 3.92 -9.16 -3.21
CA VAL A 88 2.48 -9.08 -2.88
C VAL A 88 2.14 -7.73 -2.24
N CYS A 89 1.38 -7.68 -1.13
CA CYS A 89 1.00 -6.43 -0.44
C CYS A 89 2.20 -5.55 -0.04
N GLY A 90 3.37 -6.15 0.19
CA GLY A 90 4.60 -5.44 0.58
C GLY A 90 5.36 -4.76 -0.55
N SER A 91 4.92 -4.88 -1.81
CA SER A 91 5.67 -4.43 -2.97
C SER A 91 6.04 -2.95 -2.92
N GLY A 92 5.07 -2.08 -2.64
CA GLY A 92 5.30 -0.63 -2.59
C GLY A 92 6.32 -0.21 -1.52
N LEU A 93 6.23 -0.75 -0.30
CA LEU A 93 7.18 -0.43 0.75
C LEU A 93 8.55 -1.09 0.50
N LYS A 94 8.56 -2.28 -0.15
CA LYS A 94 9.81 -2.92 -0.58
C LYS A 94 10.52 -2.12 -1.67
N ALA A 95 9.79 -1.49 -2.58
CA ALA A 95 10.36 -0.59 -3.58
C ALA A 95 11.13 0.57 -2.91
N VAL A 96 10.55 1.18 -1.87
CA VAL A 96 11.23 2.24 -1.09
C VAL A 96 12.48 1.71 -0.36
N GLN A 97 12.43 0.47 0.17
CA GLN A 97 13.63 -0.16 0.75
C GLN A 97 14.74 -0.38 -0.29
N LEU A 98 14.39 -0.74 -1.53
CA LEU A 98 15.37 -0.89 -2.61
C LEU A 98 15.94 0.45 -3.03
N ALA A 99 15.12 1.51 -3.12
CA ALA A 99 15.58 2.86 -3.35
C ALA A 99 16.57 3.34 -2.28
N PHE A 100 16.25 3.10 -0.99
CA PHE A 100 17.20 3.35 0.10
C PHE A 100 18.54 2.63 -0.15
N GLN A 101 18.51 1.36 -0.55
CA GLN A 101 19.71 0.56 -0.78
C GLN A 101 20.51 1.09 -1.96
N ALA A 102 19.86 1.42 -3.10
CA ALA A 102 20.52 1.96 -4.28
C ALA A 102 21.24 3.28 -3.96
N VAL A 103 20.56 4.21 -3.24
CA VAL A 103 21.15 5.49 -2.84
C VAL A 103 22.25 5.30 -1.81
N ALA A 104 22.07 4.42 -0.82
CA ALA A 104 23.08 4.16 0.22
C ALA A 104 24.34 3.47 -0.33
N CYS A 105 24.22 2.65 -1.39
CA CYS A 105 25.35 2.01 -2.07
C CYS A 105 26.04 2.91 -3.10
N GLY A 106 25.43 4.04 -3.44
CA GLY A 106 25.95 4.96 -4.48
C GLY A 106 25.64 4.49 -5.92
N ASP A 107 24.71 3.56 -6.10
CA ASP A 107 24.26 3.09 -7.41
C ASP A 107 23.35 4.13 -8.09
N ALA A 108 22.66 4.97 -7.30
CA ALA A 108 21.80 6.06 -7.73
C ALA A 108 21.88 7.23 -6.75
N GLU A 109 21.63 8.45 -7.22
CA GLU A 109 21.51 9.65 -6.35
C GLU A 109 20.06 9.96 -6.02
N ILE A 110 19.15 9.82 -7.01
CA ILE A 110 17.73 10.15 -6.90
C ILE A 110 16.89 9.01 -7.45
N VAL A 111 16.06 8.40 -6.59
CA VAL A 111 15.20 7.28 -6.96
C VAL A 111 13.74 7.62 -6.65
N ILE A 112 12.85 7.41 -7.61
CA ILE A 112 11.40 7.40 -7.38
C ILE A 112 10.97 5.97 -7.09
N ALA A 113 10.35 5.74 -5.93
CA ALA A 113 9.96 4.42 -5.49
C ALA A 113 8.54 4.40 -4.92
N GLY A 114 7.81 3.32 -5.19
CA GLY A 114 6.43 3.21 -4.72
C GLY A 114 5.73 1.97 -5.25
N GLY A 115 4.46 2.12 -5.59
CA GLY A 115 3.67 1.05 -6.18
C GLY A 115 2.44 1.56 -6.90
N GLN A 116 1.95 0.74 -7.79
CA GLN A 116 0.76 0.96 -8.61
C GLN A 116 -0.02 -0.35 -8.70
N GLU A 117 -1.32 -0.29 -8.74
CA GLU A 117 -2.18 -1.45 -8.92
C GLU A 117 -3.51 -1.03 -9.54
N ASN A 118 -4.02 -1.81 -10.46
CA ASN A 118 -5.42 -1.75 -10.85
C ASN A 118 -5.98 -3.17 -10.78
N MET A 119 -6.67 -3.46 -9.68
CA MET A 119 -7.27 -4.78 -9.45
C MET A 119 -8.51 -5.00 -10.32
N SER A 120 -9.19 -3.92 -10.69
CA SER A 120 -10.36 -3.94 -11.58
C SER A 120 -10.01 -4.39 -13.00
N LEU A 121 -8.78 -4.11 -13.47
CA LEU A 121 -8.29 -4.52 -14.80
C LEU A 121 -7.49 -5.82 -14.79
N SER A 122 -7.41 -6.52 -13.67
CA SER A 122 -6.75 -7.82 -13.62
C SER A 122 -7.39 -8.81 -14.59
N GLY A 123 -6.56 -9.45 -15.39
CA GLY A 123 -7.04 -10.33 -16.47
C GLY A 123 -7.34 -11.75 -15.99
N HIS A 124 -8.07 -12.50 -16.82
CA HIS A 124 -8.16 -13.94 -16.68
C HIS A 124 -7.17 -14.61 -17.62
N VAL A 125 -6.51 -15.66 -17.16
CA VAL A 125 -5.56 -16.44 -17.94
C VAL A 125 -6.10 -17.84 -18.25
N LEU A 126 -5.66 -18.37 -19.36
CA LEU A 126 -5.96 -19.73 -19.78
C LEU A 126 -4.74 -20.62 -19.48
N PRO A 127 -4.72 -21.32 -18.34
CA PRO A 127 -3.57 -22.15 -17.96
C PRO A 127 -3.28 -23.22 -19.02
N ARG A 128 -1.98 -23.48 -19.26
CA ARG A 128 -1.51 -24.49 -20.20
C ARG A 128 -2.02 -24.31 -21.64
N SER A 129 -2.36 -23.06 -22.01
CA SER A 129 -2.90 -22.73 -23.34
C SER A 129 -1.96 -23.15 -24.50
N ARG A 130 -0.64 -23.17 -24.27
CA ARG A 130 0.35 -23.58 -25.29
C ARG A 130 0.33 -25.10 -25.57
N GLU A 131 -0.15 -25.90 -24.64
CA GLU A 131 -0.29 -27.34 -24.82
C GLU A 131 -1.58 -27.71 -25.56
N GLY A 132 -2.56 -26.82 -25.57
CA GLY A 132 -3.88 -27.05 -26.11
C GLY A 132 -4.73 -28.01 -25.25
N LYS A 133 -5.99 -28.18 -25.62
CA LYS A 133 -6.89 -29.12 -24.97
C LYS A 133 -7.61 -30.01 -26.01
N LYS A 134 -7.42 -31.30 -25.90
CA LYS A 134 -7.95 -32.26 -26.88
C LYS A 134 -9.47 -32.44 -26.77
N MET A 135 -10.05 -32.33 -25.55
CA MET A 135 -11.48 -32.59 -25.31
C MET A 135 -11.92 -31.92 -23.96
N GLY A 136 -13.18 -31.55 -23.87
CA GLY A 136 -13.85 -31.01 -22.70
C GLY A 136 -13.69 -29.47 -22.54
N PRO A 137 -14.35 -28.85 -21.53
CA PRO A 137 -14.30 -27.41 -21.29
C PRO A 137 -12.92 -26.97 -20.86
N TRP A 138 -12.62 -25.69 -21.08
CA TRP A 138 -11.40 -25.05 -20.63
C TRP A 138 -11.76 -23.93 -19.64
N GLU A 139 -11.21 -24.02 -18.44
CA GLU A 139 -11.46 -23.02 -17.40
C GLU A 139 -10.45 -21.89 -17.50
N MET A 140 -10.94 -20.66 -17.44
CA MET A 140 -10.11 -19.46 -17.25
C MET A 140 -9.92 -19.22 -15.77
N VAL A 141 -8.73 -18.76 -15.38
CA VAL A 141 -8.36 -18.49 -14.00
C VAL A 141 -8.27 -16.98 -13.80
N ASP A 142 -8.95 -16.47 -12.79
CA ASP A 142 -8.87 -15.08 -12.36
C ASP A 142 -7.53 -14.81 -11.68
N THR A 143 -6.69 -13.98 -12.30
CA THR A 143 -5.36 -13.66 -11.77
C THR A 143 -5.43 -12.81 -10.51
N MET A 144 -6.46 -12.00 -10.32
CA MET A 144 -6.65 -11.25 -9.07
C MET A 144 -6.78 -12.20 -7.88
N VAL A 145 -7.53 -13.27 -8.06
CA VAL A 145 -7.72 -14.28 -7.01
C VAL A 145 -6.44 -15.09 -6.83
N VAL A 146 -5.93 -15.73 -7.89
CA VAL A 146 -4.84 -16.70 -7.80
C VAL A 146 -3.51 -16.07 -7.42
N ASP A 147 -3.19 -14.89 -7.94
CA ASP A 147 -1.91 -14.23 -7.73
C ASP A 147 -1.93 -13.23 -6.55
N GLY A 148 -3.12 -12.74 -6.16
CA GLY A 148 -3.28 -11.71 -5.13
C GLY A 148 -3.95 -12.16 -3.85
N LEU A 149 -5.02 -12.96 -3.94
CA LEU A 149 -5.94 -13.21 -2.82
C LEU A 149 -5.99 -14.67 -2.35
N TRP A 150 -5.25 -15.58 -2.98
CA TRP A 150 -5.23 -17.01 -2.67
C TRP A 150 -3.92 -17.45 -2.01
N CYS A 151 -4.01 -18.28 -0.98
CA CYS A 151 -2.82 -18.84 -0.35
C CYS A 151 -2.30 -20.02 -1.18
N ALA A 152 -1.17 -19.80 -1.85
CA ALA A 152 -0.53 -20.83 -2.69
C ALA A 152 -0.04 -22.06 -1.92
N PHE A 153 0.08 -21.98 -0.60
CA PHE A 153 0.58 -23.06 0.26
C PHE A 153 -0.53 -23.91 0.88
N ASN A 154 -1.71 -23.31 1.12
CA ASN A 154 -2.79 -23.92 1.88
C ASN A 154 -4.09 -24.04 1.08
N ASP A 155 -4.09 -23.61 -0.18
CA ASP A 155 -5.20 -23.72 -1.12
C ASP A 155 -6.53 -23.15 -0.61
N TYR A 156 -6.48 -21.93 -0.07
CA TYR A 156 -7.66 -21.18 0.36
C TYR A 156 -7.47 -19.67 0.24
N HIS A 157 -8.58 -18.94 0.29
CA HIS A 157 -8.58 -17.47 0.22
C HIS A 157 -7.88 -16.85 1.45
N MET A 158 -7.22 -15.69 1.26
CA MET A 158 -6.54 -14.95 2.35
C MET A 158 -7.44 -14.64 3.55
N GLY A 159 -8.76 -14.50 3.36
CA GLY A 159 -9.71 -14.32 4.44
C GLY A 159 -9.74 -15.49 5.44
N VAL A 160 -9.41 -16.72 5.02
CA VAL A 160 -9.28 -17.87 5.93
C VAL A 160 -8.09 -17.69 6.88
N THR A 161 -7.01 -17.03 6.45
CA THR A 161 -5.89 -16.69 7.34
C THR A 161 -6.31 -15.71 8.43
N ALA A 162 -7.24 -14.80 8.14
CA ALA A 162 -7.82 -13.89 9.13
C ALA A 162 -8.72 -14.64 10.14
N GLU A 163 -9.51 -15.62 9.69
CA GLU A 163 -10.26 -16.53 10.59
C GLU A 163 -9.33 -17.31 11.52
N ASN A 164 -8.18 -17.77 10.99
CA ASN A 164 -7.17 -18.45 11.82
C ASN A 164 -6.59 -17.53 12.89
N ILE A 165 -6.36 -16.26 12.55
CA ILE A 165 -5.89 -15.24 13.52
C ILE A 165 -6.98 -14.92 14.53
N ALA A 166 -8.22 -14.70 14.10
CA ALA A 166 -9.35 -14.47 15.00
C ALA A 166 -9.48 -15.60 16.04
N SER A 167 -9.40 -16.85 15.58
CA SER A 167 -9.42 -18.03 16.46
C SER A 167 -8.20 -18.11 17.39
N LYS A 168 -7.00 -17.76 16.91
CA LYS A 168 -5.75 -17.85 17.69
C LYS A 168 -5.66 -16.83 18.80
N PHE A 169 -6.24 -15.64 18.58
CA PHE A 169 -6.21 -14.51 19.52
C PHE A 169 -7.54 -14.30 20.24
N ASP A 170 -8.51 -15.21 20.05
CA ASP A 170 -9.84 -15.17 20.64
C ASP A 170 -10.63 -13.87 20.34
N TYR A 171 -10.44 -13.30 19.13
CA TYR A 171 -11.21 -12.14 18.68
C TYR A 171 -12.60 -12.54 18.24
N THR A 172 -13.61 -11.92 18.85
CA THR A 172 -15.01 -12.12 18.50
C THR A 172 -15.36 -11.40 17.18
N ARG A 173 -16.55 -11.66 16.66
CA ARG A 173 -17.12 -10.93 15.54
C ARG A 173 -17.35 -9.46 15.91
N GLU A 174 -17.83 -9.21 17.09
CA GLU A 174 -18.11 -7.89 17.65
C GLU A 174 -16.84 -7.05 17.74
N ASP A 175 -15.73 -7.60 18.24
CA ASP A 175 -14.43 -6.92 18.31
C ASP A 175 -13.96 -6.47 16.92
N GLN A 176 -14.09 -7.36 15.93
CA GLN A 176 -13.70 -7.08 14.54
C GLN A 176 -14.58 -6.01 13.89
N ASP A 177 -15.89 -6.05 14.13
CA ASP A 177 -16.82 -5.06 13.59
C ASP A 177 -16.63 -3.69 14.28
N GLN A 178 -16.34 -3.65 15.58
CA GLN A 178 -16.01 -2.42 16.29
C GLN A 178 -14.72 -1.78 15.72
N PHE A 179 -13.68 -2.58 15.49
CA PHE A 179 -12.45 -2.12 14.87
C PHE A 179 -12.72 -1.54 13.46
N ALA A 180 -13.50 -2.24 12.65
CA ALA A 180 -13.84 -1.81 11.31
C ALA A 180 -14.69 -0.53 11.30
N ALA A 181 -15.68 -0.42 12.19
CA ALA A 181 -16.47 0.79 12.36
C ALA A 181 -15.60 1.99 12.74
N SER A 182 -14.64 1.80 13.65
CA SER A 182 -13.68 2.84 14.02
C SER A 182 -12.82 3.29 12.84
N SER A 183 -12.33 2.36 11.99
CA SER A 183 -11.57 2.69 10.79
C SER A 183 -12.40 3.53 9.81
N GLN A 184 -13.65 3.15 9.57
CA GLN A 184 -14.59 3.90 8.70
C GLN A 184 -14.87 5.31 9.24
N GLN A 185 -15.15 5.45 10.53
CA GLN A 185 -15.43 6.75 11.16
C GLN A 185 -14.22 7.69 11.13
N LYS A 186 -13.00 7.16 11.32
CA LYS A 186 -11.76 7.92 11.16
C LYS A 186 -11.59 8.41 9.71
N ALA A 187 -11.83 7.54 8.71
CA ALA A 187 -11.75 7.91 7.30
C ALA A 187 -12.79 8.95 6.91
N GLU A 188 -14.04 8.78 7.36
CA GLU A 188 -15.11 9.76 7.16
C GLU A 188 -14.74 11.13 7.74
N SER A 189 -14.28 11.17 8.98
CA SER A 189 -13.83 12.40 9.64
C SER A 189 -12.65 13.06 8.90
N ALA A 190 -11.70 12.26 8.41
CA ALA A 190 -10.56 12.73 7.65
C ALA A 190 -10.98 13.33 6.30
N GLN A 191 -11.92 12.71 5.58
CA GLN A 191 -12.47 13.25 4.34
C GLN A 191 -13.25 14.56 4.57
N ILE A 192 -14.13 14.59 5.57
CA ILE A 192 -14.90 15.81 5.91
C ILE A 192 -13.97 16.98 6.28
N SER A 193 -12.85 16.67 6.94
CA SER A 193 -11.84 17.65 7.37
C SER A 193 -10.77 17.94 6.30
N ASP A 194 -10.90 17.40 5.09
CA ASP A 194 -9.98 17.57 3.96
C ASP A 194 -8.50 17.20 4.29
N LEU A 195 -8.30 16.20 5.17
CA LEU A 195 -6.96 15.84 5.65
C LEU A 195 -6.09 15.13 4.60
N PHE A 196 -6.68 14.63 3.52
CA PHE A 196 -5.97 13.93 2.44
C PHE A 196 -5.53 14.83 1.29
N ARG A 197 -5.91 16.10 1.30
CA ARG A 197 -5.70 17.02 0.18
C ARG A 197 -4.25 17.13 -0.29
N GLU A 198 -3.31 17.26 0.64
CA GLU A 198 -1.89 17.44 0.33
C GLU A 198 -1.22 16.15 -0.17
N GLU A 199 -1.78 14.99 0.17
CA GLU A 199 -1.22 13.71 -0.24
C GLU A 199 -1.80 13.17 -1.55
N ILE A 200 -3.01 13.61 -1.96
CA ILE A 200 -3.70 13.12 -3.15
C ILE A 200 -3.32 13.93 -4.39
N THR A 201 -2.89 13.21 -5.43
CA THR A 201 -2.74 13.73 -6.79
C THR A 201 -4.03 13.43 -7.56
N PRO A 202 -4.74 14.47 -8.05
CA PRO A 202 -5.94 14.29 -8.86
C PRO A 202 -5.65 13.52 -10.16
N ILE A 203 -6.59 12.68 -10.57
CA ILE A 203 -6.55 11.94 -11.84
C ILE A 203 -7.67 12.46 -12.74
N ASN A 204 -7.33 12.90 -13.94
CA ASN A 204 -8.31 13.21 -14.95
C ASN A 204 -8.80 11.93 -15.62
N ILE A 205 -10.10 11.68 -15.52
CA ILE A 205 -10.76 10.51 -16.12
C ILE A 205 -11.45 10.94 -17.41
N PRO A 206 -10.91 10.58 -18.58
CA PRO A 206 -11.50 10.95 -19.85
C PRO A 206 -12.91 10.41 -19.99
N GLN A 207 -13.84 11.27 -20.40
CA GLN A 207 -15.22 10.90 -20.64
C GLN A 207 -15.48 10.70 -22.13
N ARG A 208 -16.32 9.75 -22.46
CA ARG A 208 -16.73 9.52 -23.87
C ARG A 208 -17.48 10.72 -24.45
N ARG A 209 -18.14 11.49 -23.60
CA ARG A 209 -18.87 12.75 -23.94
C ARG A 209 -18.82 13.68 -22.74
N GLY A 210 -18.64 14.97 -22.99
CA GLY A 210 -18.53 16.00 -21.95
C GLY A 210 -17.09 16.22 -21.50
N ASP A 211 -16.94 16.96 -20.39
CA ASP A 211 -15.64 17.26 -19.80
C ASP A 211 -15.11 16.05 -19.01
N ASP A 212 -13.79 15.98 -18.84
CA ASP A 212 -13.15 14.97 -18.01
C ASP A 212 -13.63 15.09 -16.56
N VAL A 213 -13.77 13.96 -15.88
CA VAL A 213 -14.06 13.92 -14.45
C VAL A 213 -12.73 13.96 -13.69
N ILE A 214 -12.63 14.87 -12.73
CA ILE A 214 -11.49 14.92 -11.80
C ILE A 214 -11.78 13.97 -10.65
N PHE A 215 -10.91 12.97 -10.48
CA PHE A 215 -10.96 12.03 -9.38
C PHE A 215 -9.87 12.37 -8.35
N ASP A 216 -10.27 12.98 -7.24
CA ASP A 216 -9.39 13.55 -6.20
C ASP A 216 -9.80 13.19 -4.77
N ALA A 217 -10.76 12.29 -4.60
CA ALA A 217 -11.21 11.80 -3.31
C ALA A 217 -11.35 10.28 -3.31
N ASP A 218 -10.92 9.63 -2.21
CA ASP A 218 -11.10 8.18 -2.02
C ASP A 218 -12.58 7.82 -2.08
N GLU A 219 -12.98 6.91 -2.96
CA GLU A 219 -14.40 6.56 -3.16
C GLU A 219 -14.86 5.34 -2.35
N TYR A 220 -13.93 4.62 -1.72
CA TYR A 220 -14.24 3.40 -0.99
C TYR A 220 -14.82 3.62 0.42
N PRO A 221 -14.49 4.70 1.18
CA PRO A 221 -15.04 4.94 2.51
C PRO A 221 -16.57 5.00 2.51
N ARG A 222 -17.20 4.31 3.46
CA ARG A 222 -18.65 4.23 3.60
C ARG A 222 -19.10 5.08 4.79
N HIS A 223 -19.51 6.30 4.52
CA HIS A 223 -19.95 7.25 5.52
C HIS A 223 -21.16 6.71 6.31
N GLY A 224 -21.20 7.00 7.59
CA GLY A 224 -22.26 6.54 8.49
C GLY A 224 -22.16 5.07 8.91
N THR A 225 -21.06 4.37 8.59
CA THR A 225 -20.84 3.00 9.03
C THR A 225 -20.71 2.92 10.54
N ASN A 226 -21.43 1.96 11.15
CA ASN A 226 -21.41 1.66 12.56
C ASN A 226 -21.51 0.15 12.81
N GLU A 227 -21.34 -0.27 14.05
CA GLU A 227 -21.38 -1.69 14.45
C GLU A 227 -22.70 -2.36 14.08
N GLU A 228 -23.85 -1.66 14.24
CA GLU A 228 -25.17 -2.20 13.89
C GLU A 228 -25.27 -2.51 12.38
N SER A 229 -24.72 -1.65 11.53
CA SER A 229 -24.73 -1.88 10.07
C SER A 229 -23.82 -3.06 9.70
N LEU A 230 -22.68 -3.22 10.35
CA LEU A 230 -21.71 -4.29 10.11
C LEU A 230 -22.22 -5.64 10.62
N SER A 231 -22.90 -5.68 11.75
CA SER A 231 -23.43 -6.93 12.33
C SER A 231 -24.42 -7.66 11.41
N LYS A 232 -25.06 -6.96 10.47
CA LYS A 232 -25.99 -7.51 9.47
C LYS A 232 -25.28 -8.28 8.34
N LEU A 233 -23.95 -8.17 8.21
CA LEU A 233 -23.20 -8.85 7.18
C LEU A 233 -22.91 -10.30 7.55
N GLY A 234 -23.09 -11.21 6.60
CA GLY A 234 -22.72 -12.62 6.79
C GLY A 234 -21.21 -12.85 6.66
N PRO A 235 -20.71 -13.98 7.22
CA PRO A 235 -19.32 -14.38 7.04
C PRO A 235 -19.00 -14.61 5.54
N ALA A 236 -17.82 -14.17 5.11
CA ALA A 236 -17.45 -14.15 3.70
C ALA A 236 -16.56 -15.33 3.29
N PHE A 237 -15.79 -15.92 4.21
CA PHE A 237 -14.73 -16.86 3.85
C PHE A 237 -14.89 -18.24 4.47
N LYS A 238 -15.67 -18.37 5.55
CA LYS A 238 -15.92 -19.61 6.26
C LYS A 238 -17.38 -19.63 6.73
N LYS A 239 -18.08 -20.76 6.59
CA LYS A 239 -19.53 -20.85 6.86
C LYS A 239 -19.96 -20.30 8.24
N ASP A 240 -19.18 -20.61 9.27
CA ASP A 240 -19.42 -20.18 10.64
C ASP A 240 -18.29 -19.24 11.10
N GLY A 241 -17.78 -18.41 10.19
CA GLY A 241 -16.67 -17.49 10.43
C GLY A 241 -17.13 -16.15 11.00
N SER A 242 -16.13 -15.34 11.34
CA SER A 242 -16.33 -13.99 11.88
C SER A 242 -15.89 -12.88 10.92
N VAL A 243 -15.11 -13.25 9.89
CA VAL A 243 -14.61 -12.29 8.90
C VAL A 243 -15.66 -12.05 7.82
N THR A 244 -15.98 -10.77 7.61
CA THR A 244 -17.01 -10.33 6.65
C THR A 244 -16.42 -9.35 5.64
N ALA A 245 -17.19 -9.00 4.62
CA ALA A 245 -16.82 -7.92 3.70
C ALA A 245 -16.73 -6.53 4.39
N GLY A 246 -17.29 -6.37 5.59
CA GLY A 246 -17.26 -5.11 6.33
C GLY A 246 -16.07 -4.96 7.26
N ASN A 247 -15.46 -6.08 7.71
CA ASN A 247 -14.29 -6.08 8.58
C ASN A 247 -13.02 -6.62 7.89
N ALA A 248 -13.04 -6.63 6.55
CA ALA A 248 -11.93 -6.88 5.64
C ALA A 248 -11.67 -5.65 4.76
N SER A 249 -10.44 -5.49 4.26
CA SER A 249 -10.12 -4.47 3.28
C SER A 249 -10.81 -4.73 1.94
N GLY A 250 -10.95 -3.68 1.13
CA GLY A 250 -11.51 -3.77 -0.21
C GLY A 250 -10.52 -4.27 -1.26
N ILE A 251 -11.08 -4.51 -2.44
CA ILE A 251 -10.36 -4.67 -3.71
C ILE A 251 -10.37 -3.30 -4.36
N ASN A 252 -9.20 -2.74 -4.66
CA ASN A 252 -9.09 -1.33 -5.00
C ASN A 252 -8.03 -1.05 -6.08
N ASP A 253 -8.12 0.13 -6.66
CA ASP A 253 -7.22 0.65 -7.68
C ASP A 253 -6.51 1.90 -7.14
N GLY A 254 -5.21 2.07 -7.44
CA GLY A 254 -4.48 3.26 -7.01
C GLY A 254 -2.97 3.14 -7.16
N ALA A 255 -2.28 4.25 -6.93
CA ALA A 255 -0.83 4.33 -6.92
C ALA A 255 -0.33 5.28 -5.82
N ALA A 256 0.89 5.04 -5.36
CA ALA A 256 1.58 5.91 -4.42
C ALA A 256 3.09 5.83 -4.64
N ALA A 257 3.78 6.95 -4.51
CA ALA A 257 5.23 6.99 -4.66
C ALA A 257 5.88 8.07 -3.78
N VAL A 258 7.16 7.89 -3.54
CA VAL A 258 8.04 8.82 -2.83
C VAL A 258 9.32 9.06 -3.64
N MET A 259 9.97 10.21 -3.43
CA MET A 259 11.30 10.51 -3.99
C MET A 259 12.34 10.40 -2.89
N VAL A 260 13.36 9.58 -3.14
CA VAL A 260 14.41 9.19 -2.18
C VAL A 260 15.77 9.66 -2.68
N MET A 261 16.57 10.27 -1.80
CA MET A 261 17.94 10.71 -2.07
C MET A 261 18.75 10.83 -0.79
N THR A 262 20.02 11.19 -0.87
CA THR A 262 20.80 11.55 0.32
C THR A 262 20.39 12.94 0.84
N LEU A 263 20.57 13.18 2.16
CA LEU A 263 20.34 14.51 2.75
C LEU A 263 21.24 15.57 2.09
N SER A 264 22.49 15.24 1.78
CA SER A 264 23.40 16.15 1.09
C SER A 264 22.90 16.53 -0.31
N LYS A 265 22.32 15.57 -1.05
CA LYS A 265 21.74 15.84 -2.36
C LYS A 265 20.48 16.70 -2.26
N ALA A 266 19.63 16.45 -1.27
CA ALA A 266 18.47 17.29 -1.02
C ALA A 266 18.86 18.74 -0.72
N GLN A 267 19.90 18.95 0.09
CA GLN A 267 20.44 20.28 0.40
C GLN A 267 21.03 20.97 -0.84
N GLU A 268 21.80 20.24 -1.67
CA GLU A 268 22.35 20.73 -2.94
C GLU A 268 21.26 21.25 -3.88
N LEU A 269 20.12 20.53 -3.94
CA LEU A 269 18.97 20.87 -4.78
C LEU A 269 18.01 21.89 -4.12
N GLY A 270 18.27 22.30 -2.87
CA GLY A 270 17.38 23.22 -2.13
C GLY A 270 16.03 22.58 -1.74
N LEU A 271 15.96 21.25 -1.72
CA LEU A 271 14.76 20.52 -1.35
C LEU A 271 14.70 20.30 0.17
N LYS A 272 13.52 20.52 0.75
CA LYS A 272 13.27 20.26 2.17
C LYS A 272 12.87 18.79 2.34
N PRO A 273 13.61 17.98 3.12
CA PRO A 273 13.19 16.62 3.43
C PRO A 273 11.89 16.61 4.26
N MET A 274 11.00 15.64 3.97
CA MET A 274 9.86 15.31 4.82
C MET A 274 10.31 14.47 6.03
N ALA A 275 11.14 13.46 5.77
CA ALA A 275 11.66 12.57 6.80
C ALA A 275 12.93 11.86 6.33
N ARG A 276 13.76 11.41 7.30
CA ARG A 276 14.81 10.43 7.03
C ARG A 276 14.28 9.01 7.24
N ILE A 277 14.79 8.07 6.46
CA ILE A 277 14.55 6.64 6.66
C ILE A 277 15.56 6.16 7.72
N VAL A 278 15.07 5.82 8.91
CA VAL A 278 15.92 5.41 10.04
C VAL A 278 16.28 3.92 9.93
N SER A 279 15.28 3.10 9.67
CA SER A 279 15.46 1.65 9.53
C SER A 279 14.33 1.01 8.75
N TYR A 280 14.56 -0.22 8.32
CA TYR A 280 13.54 -1.08 7.76
C TYR A 280 13.86 -2.55 8.04
N ALA A 281 12.82 -3.39 7.99
CA ALA A 281 12.98 -4.82 8.11
C ALA A 281 11.91 -5.59 7.35
N SER A 282 12.21 -6.84 7.06
CA SER A 282 11.26 -7.85 6.58
C SER A 282 11.37 -9.09 7.46
N ALA A 283 10.27 -9.81 7.60
CA ALA A 283 10.22 -11.07 8.33
C ALA A 283 9.29 -12.06 7.65
N GLY A 284 9.52 -13.36 7.88
CA GLY A 284 8.63 -14.44 7.51
C GLY A 284 7.91 -14.99 8.74
N VAL A 285 6.70 -15.49 8.54
CA VAL A 285 5.87 -16.19 9.53
C VAL A 285 5.16 -17.36 8.86
N ASP A 286 4.47 -18.19 9.62
CA ASP A 286 3.61 -19.24 9.09
C ASP A 286 2.56 -18.64 8.13
N PRO A 287 2.46 -19.13 6.88
CA PRO A 287 1.48 -18.66 5.91
C PRO A 287 0.03 -18.76 6.40
N THR A 288 -0.30 -19.70 7.27
CA THR A 288 -1.66 -19.88 7.81
C THR A 288 -2.14 -18.70 8.66
N ILE A 289 -1.19 -17.92 9.18
CA ILE A 289 -1.42 -16.70 9.98
C ILE A 289 -0.61 -15.52 9.42
N MET A 290 -0.59 -15.38 8.09
CA MET A 290 0.23 -14.40 7.37
C MET A 290 0.07 -12.97 7.92
N GLY A 291 -1.11 -12.65 8.45
CA GLY A 291 -1.42 -11.34 9.01
C GLY A 291 -0.58 -10.95 10.22
N THR A 292 0.09 -11.91 10.88
CA THR A 292 1.02 -11.65 11.98
C THR A 292 2.43 -11.22 11.53
N GLY A 293 2.70 -11.23 10.21
CA GLY A 293 4.00 -10.83 9.64
C GLY A 293 4.53 -9.47 10.07
N PRO A 294 3.69 -8.43 10.26
CA PRO A 294 4.11 -7.13 10.78
C PRO A 294 4.75 -7.20 12.17
N ILE A 295 4.38 -8.15 13.02
CA ILE A 295 4.88 -8.27 14.39
C ILE A 295 6.41 -8.44 14.38
N PRO A 296 6.99 -9.53 13.82
CA PRO A 296 8.45 -9.67 13.79
C PRO A 296 9.14 -8.65 12.86
N ALA A 297 8.45 -8.15 11.82
CA ALA A 297 9.03 -7.14 10.95
C ALA A 297 9.20 -5.80 11.67
N SER A 298 8.17 -5.34 12.40
CA SER A 298 8.22 -4.10 13.18
C SER A 298 9.19 -4.22 14.35
N THR A 299 9.20 -5.34 15.08
CA THR A 299 10.16 -5.59 16.16
C THR A 299 11.60 -5.42 15.65
N LYS A 300 11.97 -6.11 14.56
CA LYS A 300 13.31 -5.98 13.96
C LYS A 300 13.59 -4.57 13.45
N CYS A 301 12.59 -3.87 12.92
CA CYS A 301 12.72 -2.51 12.43
C CYS A 301 13.02 -1.55 13.60
N LEU A 302 12.26 -1.64 14.68
CA LEU A 302 12.42 -0.82 15.86
C LEU A 302 13.75 -1.11 16.59
N GLU A 303 14.15 -2.37 16.71
CA GLU A 303 15.46 -2.76 17.25
C GLU A 303 16.61 -2.09 16.48
N LYS A 304 16.58 -2.11 15.14
CA LYS A 304 17.57 -1.45 14.29
C LYS A 304 17.57 0.07 14.45
N ALA A 305 16.41 0.68 14.69
CA ALA A 305 16.28 2.11 14.98
C ALA A 305 16.76 2.47 16.39
N GLY A 306 16.89 1.51 17.30
CA GLY A 306 17.10 1.75 18.72
C GLY A 306 15.86 2.32 19.42
N TRP A 307 14.67 2.07 18.88
CA TRP A 307 13.39 2.61 19.36
C TRP A 307 12.54 1.53 20.02
N LYS A 308 11.69 1.95 20.95
CA LYS A 308 10.60 1.16 21.51
C LYS A 308 9.28 1.52 20.82
N ALA A 309 8.28 0.65 20.88
CA ALA A 309 6.96 0.94 20.37
C ALA A 309 6.33 2.20 21.01
N SER A 310 6.62 2.45 22.29
CA SER A 310 6.18 3.65 23.03
C SER A 310 6.77 4.97 22.50
N ASP A 311 7.92 4.91 21.80
CA ASP A 311 8.61 6.09 21.28
C ASP A 311 7.99 6.60 19.98
N ILE A 312 7.09 5.82 19.37
CA ILE A 312 6.47 6.16 18.10
C ILE A 312 5.31 7.14 18.31
N ASP A 313 5.29 8.19 17.50
CA ASP A 313 4.26 9.22 17.57
C ASP A 313 3.11 8.96 16.62
N ARG A 314 3.38 8.30 15.47
CA ARG A 314 2.38 7.99 14.44
C ARG A 314 2.69 6.66 13.76
N ILE A 315 1.63 5.87 13.54
CA ILE A 315 1.75 4.53 12.97
C ILE A 315 0.71 4.37 11.85
N GLU A 316 1.17 3.89 10.71
CA GLU A 316 0.31 3.39 9.65
C GLU A 316 0.54 1.87 9.52
N ALA A 317 -0.38 1.10 10.06
CA ALA A 317 -0.42 -0.37 9.99
C ALA A 317 -1.54 -0.78 9.03
N ASN A 318 -1.20 -1.43 7.93
CA ASN A 318 -2.21 -1.80 6.92
C ASN A 318 -3.24 -2.77 7.49
N GLU A 319 -4.51 -2.46 7.29
CA GLU A 319 -5.66 -3.24 7.75
C GLU A 319 -6.15 -4.16 6.64
N ALA A 320 -5.42 -5.24 6.34
CA ALA A 320 -5.93 -6.23 5.39
C ALA A 320 -7.22 -6.90 5.91
N PHE A 321 -7.28 -7.14 7.21
CA PHE A 321 -8.44 -7.66 7.95
C PHE A 321 -8.42 -7.08 9.37
N ALA A 322 -9.58 -6.89 10.01
CA ALA A 322 -9.67 -6.38 11.37
C ALA A 322 -8.91 -7.29 12.37
N ALA A 323 -9.18 -8.60 12.38
CA ALA A 323 -8.49 -9.56 13.25
C ALA A 323 -6.96 -9.50 13.08
N GLN A 324 -6.48 -9.31 11.85
CA GLN A 324 -5.06 -9.18 11.57
C GLN A 324 -4.49 -7.89 12.17
N ALA A 325 -5.15 -6.76 11.96
CA ALA A 325 -4.68 -5.47 12.45
C ALA A 325 -4.69 -5.41 13.99
N MET A 326 -5.74 -5.94 14.62
CA MET A 326 -5.83 -6.08 16.07
C MET A 326 -4.68 -6.91 16.64
N SER A 327 -4.36 -8.07 16.02
CA SER A 327 -3.25 -8.93 16.47
C SER A 327 -1.89 -8.24 16.42
N VAL A 328 -1.68 -7.34 15.47
CA VAL A 328 -0.45 -6.53 15.36
C VAL A 328 -0.39 -5.49 16.46
N ASN A 329 -1.49 -4.74 16.68
CA ASN A 329 -1.58 -3.72 17.70
C ASN A 329 -1.33 -4.29 19.10
N ASP A 330 -2.00 -5.39 19.44
CA ASP A 330 -1.91 -6.04 20.75
C ASP A 330 -0.52 -6.64 20.97
N SER A 331 0.03 -7.38 19.99
CA SER A 331 1.33 -8.05 20.12
C SER A 331 2.50 -7.08 20.23
N LEU A 332 2.41 -5.91 19.61
CA LEU A 332 3.44 -4.87 19.69
C LEU A 332 3.19 -3.87 20.84
N GLY A 333 2.05 -3.94 21.52
CA GLY A 333 1.65 -2.99 22.56
C GLY A 333 1.55 -1.57 22.02
N LEU A 334 0.95 -1.40 20.83
CA LEU A 334 0.82 -0.09 20.20
C LEU A 334 -0.26 0.75 20.87
N ASP A 335 -0.01 2.03 21.01
CA ASP A 335 -1.05 3.00 21.37
C ASP A 335 -2.00 3.18 20.18
N VAL A 336 -3.19 2.58 20.26
CA VAL A 336 -4.19 2.59 19.18
C VAL A 336 -4.68 3.99 18.80
N SER A 337 -4.51 4.99 19.68
CA SER A 337 -4.82 6.39 19.39
C SER A 337 -3.86 6.99 18.36
N LYS A 338 -2.68 6.40 18.18
CA LYS A 338 -1.64 6.79 17.23
C LYS A 338 -1.65 5.95 15.94
N VAL A 339 -2.50 4.91 15.86
CA VAL A 339 -2.57 3.97 14.74
C VAL A 339 -3.70 4.36 13.79
N ASN A 340 -3.35 4.50 12.50
CA ASN A 340 -4.30 4.78 11.41
C ASN A 340 -5.30 5.86 11.81
N VAL A 341 -4.80 7.01 12.25
CA VAL A 341 -5.66 8.07 12.83
C VAL A 341 -6.59 8.72 11.81
N THR A 342 -6.35 8.50 10.54
CA THR A 342 -7.20 8.92 9.40
C THR A 342 -7.95 7.76 8.75
N GLY A 343 -8.09 6.63 9.46
CA GLY A 343 -8.61 5.39 8.91
C GLY A 343 -7.56 4.56 8.18
N GLY A 344 -7.76 3.26 8.09
CA GLY A 344 -6.88 2.32 7.41
C GLY A 344 -7.52 1.64 6.20
N ALA A 345 -6.95 0.54 5.74
CA ALA A 345 -7.33 -0.10 4.48
C ALA A 345 -8.74 -0.70 4.47
N ILE A 346 -9.33 -1.01 5.63
CA ILE A 346 -10.74 -1.42 5.73
C ILE A 346 -11.66 -0.32 5.21
N ALA A 347 -11.32 0.94 5.51
CA ALA A 347 -12.10 2.09 5.07
C ALA A 347 -11.59 2.66 3.73
N LEU A 348 -10.28 2.85 3.58
CA LEU A 348 -9.68 3.53 2.42
C LEU A 348 -9.49 2.60 1.22
N GLY A 349 -9.24 1.31 1.46
CA GLY A 349 -8.99 0.33 0.40
C GLY A 349 -7.55 -0.20 0.37
N HIS A 350 -7.35 -1.30 -0.42
CA HIS A 350 -6.10 -2.05 -0.45
C HIS A 350 -5.65 -2.41 -1.89
N PRO A 351 -5.21 -1.44 -2.71
CA PRO A 351 -4.55 -1.73 -3.98
C PRO A 351 -3.21 -2.41 -3.70
N ILE A 352 -3.17 -3.76 -3.80
CA ILE A 352 -2.15 -4.60 -3.16
C ILE A 352 -0.71 -4.18 -3.47
N GLY A 353 -0.35 -3.94 -4.73
CA GLY A 353 1.00 -3.53 -5.11
C GLY A 353 1.39 -2.11 -4.67
N ALA A 354 0.39 -1.24 -4.48
CA ALA A 354 0.60 0.16 -4.07
C ALA A 354 0.54 0.38 -2.56
N SER A 355 -0.14 -0.50 -1.82
CA SER A 355 -0.51 -0.27 -0.41
C SER A 355 0.66 0.04 0.50
N GLY A 356 1.81 -0.60 0.32
CA GLY A 356 3.00 -0.33 1.14
C GLY A 356 3.52 1.10 0.98
N ALA A 357 3.46 1.66 -0.23
CA ALA A 357 3.79 3.06 -0.47
C ALA A 357 2.67 3.99 -0.01
N ARG A 358 1.39 3.58 -0.18
CA ARG A 358 0.23 4.35 0.25
C ARG A 358 0.28 4.65 1.75
N ILE A 359 0.51 3.63 2.59
CA ILE A 359 0.60 3.83 4.03
C ILE A 359 1.79 4.72 4.41
N LEU A 360 2.92 4.62 3.70
CA LEU A 360 4.07 5.50 3.93
C LEU A 360 3.74 6.95 3.56
N VAL A 361 3.07 7.20 2.44
CA VAL A 361 2.64 8.54 2.03
C VAL A 361 1.72 9.16 3.09
N THR A 362 0.69 8.43 3.52
CA THR A 362 -0.24 8.91 4.57
C THR A 362 0.49 9.15 5.90
N LEU A 363 1.45 8.28 6.26
CA LEU A 363 2.29 8.46 7.44
C LEU A 363 3.06 9.78 7.37
N LEU A 364 3.78 10.05 6.26
CA LEU A 364 4.62 11.23 6.09
C LEU A 364 3.80 12.53 6.15
N HIS A 365 2.70 12.61 5.42
CA HIS A 365 1.81 13.79 5.46
C HIS A 365 1.18 13.97 6.84
N GLY A 366 0.79 12.87 7.50
CA GLY A 366 0.29 12.92 8.86
C GLY A 366 1.32 13.40 9.87
N MET A 367 2.58 12.94 9.76
CA MET A 367 3.67 13.40 10.61
C MET A 367 3.94 14.89 10.44
N GLU A 368 3.91 15.39 9.20
CA GLU A 368 4.09 16.83 8.94
C GLU A 368 2.96 17.68 9.53
N ARG A 369 1.71 17.26 9.31
CA ARG A 369 0.51 17.94 9.82
C ARG A 369 0.48 18.00 11.35
N ASP A 370 0.74 16.85 12.00
CA ASP A 370 0.60 16.70 13.45
C ASP A 370 1.90 17.02 14.20
N LYS A 371 2.99 17.36 13.45
CA LYS A 371 4.36 17.60 13.97
C LYS A 371 4.89 16.42 14.77
N ALA A 372 4.54 15.20 14.34
CA ALA A 372 5.04 13.97 14.89
C ALA A 372 6.49 13.74 14.42
N ASP A 373 7.37 13.32 15.33
CA ASP A 373 8.79 13.15 15.01
C ASP A 373 9.11 11.73 14.52
N LYS A 374 8.52 10.70 15.12
CA LYS A 374 8.82 9.30 14.84
C LYS A 374 7.61 8.56 14.25
N GLY A 375 7.80 7.97 13.09
CA GLY A 375 6.77 7.25 12.38
C GLY A 375 7.13 5.79 12.07
N LEU A 376 6.12 4.93 12.02
CA LEU A 376 6.24 3.53 11.62
C LEU A 376 5.18 3.18 10.58
N ALA A 377 5.61 2.69 9.41
CA ALA A 377 4.75 2.05 8.41
C ALA A 377 4.98 0.55 8.43
N THR A 378 3.93 -0.27 8.50
CA THR A 378 4.03 -1.73 8.49
C THR A 378 2.85 -2.39 7.84
N LEU A 379 3.07 -3.55 7.19
CA LEU A 379 1.99 -4.34 6.61
C LEU A 379 2.32 -5.82 6.52
N CYS A 380 1.25 -6.63 6.55
CA CYS A 380 1.30 -8.06 6.28
C CYS A 380 1.37 -8.33 4.77
N ILE A 381 1.83 -9.52 4.43
CA ILE A 381 2.08 -9.92 3.05
C ILE A 381 1.61 -11.36 2.87
N GLY A 382 0.82 -11.60 1.84
CA GLY A 382 0.41 -12.96 1.45
C GLY A 382 1.60 -13.92 1.33
N GLY A 383 1.41 -15.16 1.72
CA GLY A 383 2.48 -16.14 1.79
C GLY A 383 3.26 -16.16 3.12
N GLY A 384 2.81 -15.42 4.14
CA GLY A 384 3.40 -15.47 5.48
C GLY A 384 4.62 -14.55 5.65
N MET A 385 4.48 -13.26 5.34
CA MET A 385 5.55 -12.29 5.47
C MET A 385 5.05 -10.97 6.07
N GLY A 386 5.98 -10.13 6.51
CA GLY A 386 5.74 -8.75 6.91
C GLY A 386 6.89 -7.84 6.50
N VAL A 387 6.60 -6.56 6.40
CA VAL A 387 7.58 -5.50 6.15
C VAL A 387 7.26 -4.29 7.01
N ALA A 388 8.30 -3.62 7.49
CA ALA A 388 8.19 -2.39 8.28
C ALA A 388 9.28 -1.39 7.89
N MET A 389 8.98 -0.10 8.07
CA MET A 389 9.89 1.01 7.88
C MET A 389 9.65 2.05 8.97
N ALA A 390 10.73 2.47 9.62
CA ALA A 390 10.76 3.55 10.61
C ALA A 390 11.33 4.80 9.96
N VAL A 391 10.64 5.92 10.11
CA VAL A 391 11.01 7.23 9.58
C VAL A 391 11.02 8.27 10.68
N GLU A 392 11.85 9.30 10.53
CA GLU A 392 11.95 10.41 11.48
C GLU A 392 11.86 11.73 10.73
N ARG A 393 11.00 12.63 11.19
CA ARG A 393 10.84 13.98 10.61
C ARG A 393 12.11 14.81 10.86
N LEU A 394 12.49 15.62 9.88
CA LEU A 394 13.64 16.52 9.96
C LEU A 394 13.23 17.99 10.09
#